data_ddf32b68a85f40fff181f74307eac8ef
#
_entry.id   ddf32b68a85f40fff181f74307eac8ef
#
_cell.length_a   1.000
_cell.length_b   1.000
_cell.length_c   1.000
_cell.angle_alpha   90.00
_cell.angle_beta   90.00
_cell.angle_gamma   90.00
#
_symmetry.space_group_name_H-M   'P 1'
#
loop_
_entity.id
_entity.type
_entity.pdbx_description
1 polymer ?
#
loop_
_entity_poly.entity_id
_entity_poly.type
_entity_poly.pdbx_seq_one_letter_code
_entity_poly.pdbx_strand_id
1 'polypeptide(L)'
;VKKVLSYSNEIANLSGAKSSLLRSQFTTLNTNVSPAIDVEKSTSYVINNLINNLSTNETGKSGGDAAARYITRRVTLTENQTAEDLKVFLTAYKPSQTNIRVYYKILNAIDPDDFDDKSYVEMTQNTNTGVNSVKDKLDDFIEYEYTIASANKTGTGGEVTYSNAAGATFTGFNTFAIKIVMNSTTDVVVPQIRDMRAIALQV
;
A
#
# COMPACT_ATOMS: atom_id res chain seq x y z
N VAL A 1 -15.29 24.87 -0.26
CA VAL A 1 -16.27 24.01 0.46
C VAL A 1 -16.17 22.63 -0.17
N LYS A 2 -15.63 21.64 0.55
CA LYS A 2 -15.67 20.23 0.10
C LYS A 2 -17.08 19.71 0.34
N LYS A 3 -17.77 19.34 -0.72
CA LYS A 3 -19.05 18.67 -0.63
C LYS A 3 -18.77 17.18 -0.41
N VAL A 4 -19.06 16.69 0.78
CA VAL A 4 -19.01 15.25 1.08
C VAL A 4 -20.36 14.67 0.68
N LEU A 5 -20.37 13.80 -0.31
CA LEU A 5 -21.55 13.01 -0.66
C LEU A 5 -21.51 11.73 0.17
N SER A 6 -22.36 11.63 1.18
CA SER A 6 -22.60 10.39 1.90
C SER A 6 -23.57 9.55 1.10
N TYR A 7 -23.14 8.34 0.69
CA TYR A 7 -23.98 7.44 -0.11
C TYR A 7 -24.83 6.49 0.69
N SER A 8 -24.64 6.34 1.97
CA SER A 8 -25.52 5.48 2.75
C SER A 8 -25.53 5.80 4.23
N ASN A 9 -26.69 5.60 4.82
CA ASN A 9 -26.88 5.47 6.27
C ASN A 9 -26.53 4.07 6.76
N GLU A 10 -25.63 3.35 6.13
CA GLU A 10 -25.21 2.01 6.53
C GLU A 10 -24.32 2.06 7.78
N ILE A 11 -24.93 2.42 8.88
CA ILE A 11 -24.35 2.36 10.23
C ILE A 11 -23.93 0.92 10.59
N ALA A 12 -24.48 -0.07 9.89
CA ALA A 12 -24.25 -1.49 10.14
C ALA A 12 -22.79 -1.93 9.90
N ASN A 13 -22.04 -1.20 9.07
CA ASN A 13 -20.67 -1.58 8.68
C ASN A 13 -19.58 -0.88 9.47
N LEU A 14 -19.93 -0.04 10.45
CA LEU A 14 -18.94 0.57 11.33
C LEU A 14 -18.46 -0.45 12.38
N SER A 15 -17.18 -0.76 12.36
CA SER A 15 -16.54 -1.58 13.38
C SER A 15 -16.14 -0.72 14.59
N GLY A 16 -16.06 -1.34 15.78
CA GLY A 16 -15.63 -0.68 17.01
C GLY A 16 -16.70 0.14 17.71
N ALA A 17 -16.31 1.05 18.59
CA ALA A 17 -17.20 1.91 19.36
C ALA A 17 -17.89 2.92 18.46
N LYS A 18 -19.22 2.93 18.47
CA LYS A 18 -20.08 3.76 17.61
C LYS A 18 -20.57 5.05 18.29
N SER A 19 -20.01 5.39 19.43
CA SER A 19 -20.31 6.62 20.14
C SER A 19 -19.13 7.57 20.13
N SER A 20 -19.40 8.84 19.89
CA SER A 20 -18.42 9.90 19.98
C SER A 20 -18.96 11.02 20.86
N LEU A 21 -18.07 11.65 21.64
CA LEU A 21 -18.38 12.82 22.42
C LEU A 21 -17.64 14.01 21.82
N LEU A 22 -18.39 15.01 21.36
CA LEU A 22 -17.85 16.29 20.97
C LEU A 22 -18.02 17.29 22.11
N ARG A 23 -16.92 17.82 22.62
CA ARG A 23 -16.92 18.88 23.63
C ARG A 23 -16.48 20.19 22.98
N SER A 24 -17.36 21.18 22.98
CA SER A 24 -17.04 22.55 22.58
C SER A 24 -16.92 23.44 23.80
N GLN A 25 -15.85 24.22 23.88
CA GLN A 25 -15.63 25.19 24.95
C GLN A 25 -15.67 26.59 24.34
N PHE A 26 -16.54 27.44 24.93
CA PHE A 26 -16.67 28.82 24.49
C PHE A 26 -16.02 29.74 25.52
N THR A 27 -15.25 30.70 25.02
CA THR A 27 -14.63 31.72 25.88
C THR A 27 -14.91 33.10 25.28
N THR A 28 -15.13 34.09 26.12
CA THR A 28 -15.25 35.49 25.72
C THR A 28 -14.46 36.39 26.67
N LEU A 29 -13.88 37.42 26.09
CA LEU A 29 -13.22 38.50 26.87
C LEU A 29 -14.17 39.67 27.15
N ASN A 30 -15.38 39.64 26.60
CA ASN A 30 -16.39 40.66 26.79
C ASN A 30 -17.62 40.06 27.49
N THR A 31 -17.95 40.54 28.68
CA THR A 31 -19.08 40.05 29.49
C THR A 31 -20.44 40.27 28.83
N ASN A 32 -20.54 41.19 27.87
CA ASN A 32 -21.78 41.51 27.16
C ASN A 32 -21.98 40.73 25.88
N VAL A 33 -21.00 39.93 25.46
CA VAL A 33 -21.04 39.14 24.20
C VAL A 33 -20.73 37.71 24.52
N SER A 34 -21.65 36.81 24.17
CA SER A 34 -21.48 35.36 24.30
C SER A 34 -21.48 34.69 22.89
N PRO A 35 -20.54 33.82 22.62
CA PRO A 35 -20.64 32.99 21.45
C PRO A 35 -21.83 32.04 21.53
N ALA A 36 -22.50 31.75 20.42
CA ALA A 36 -23.63 30.86 20.34
C ALA A 36 -23.41 29.82 19.23
N ILE A 37 -23.89 28.60 19.47
CA ILE A 37 -23.95 27.52 18.48
C ILE A 37 -25.41 27.12 18.25
N ASP A 38 -25.78 26.99 16.99
CA ASP A 38 -27.06 26.41 16.60
C ASP A 38 -26.91 24.88 16.53
N VAL A 39 -27.35 24.20 17.57
CA VAL A 39 -27.24 22.73 17.67
C VAL A 39 -28.13 22.00 16.66
N GLU A 40 -29.21 22.63 16.20
CA GLU A 40 -30.10 22.02 15.19
C GLU A 40 -29.42 21.89 13.82
N LYS A 41 -28.42 22.73 13.55
CA LYS A 41 -27.62 22.68 12.33
C LYS A 41 -26.32 21.90 12.47
N SER A 42 -26.10 21.29 13.64
CA SER A 42 -24.91 20.48 13.87
C SER A 42 -25.07 19.11 13.20
N THR A 43 -24.07 18.71 12.43
CA THR A 43 -24.02 17.42 11.76
C THR A 43 -22.67 16.77 12.01
N SER A 44 -22.67 15.50 12.37
CA SER A 44 -21.43 14.70 12.47
C SER A 44 -21.39 13.63 11.39
N TYR A 45 -20.22 13.46 10.77
CA TYR A 45 -19.95 12.37 9.86
C TYR A 45 -18.94 11.44 10.49
N VAL A 46 -19.23 10.16 10.49
CA VAL A 46 -18.29 9.13 10.93
C VAL A 46 -17.77 8.43 9.68
N ILE A 47 -16.45 8.41 9.53
CA ILE A 47 -15.76 7.80 8.39
C ILE A 47 -14.77 6.79 8.94
N ASN A 48 -14.76 5.58 8.39
CA ASN A 48 -13.70 4.63 8.59
C ASN A 48 -13.01 4.32 7.25
N ASN A 49 -11.79 3.80 7.31
CA ASN A 49 -11.05 3.41 6.13
C ASN A 49 -11.32 1.94 5.78
N LEU A 50 -11.38 1.64 4.49
CA LEU A 50 -11.47 0.26 4.01
C LEU A 50 -10.06 -0.37 4.05
N ILE A 51 -9.72 -0.94 5.19
CA ILE A 51 -8.44 -1.58 5.44
C ILE A 51 -8.63 -2.78 6.37
N ASN A 52 -7.86 -3.84 6.19
CA ASN A 52 -7.86 -5.00 7.07
C ASN A 52 -6.46 -5.23 7.68
N ASN A 53 -6.41 -5.96 8.78
CA ASN A 53 -5.16 -6.30 9.45
C ASN A 53 -4.46 -7.49 8.78
N LEU A 54 -5.24 -8.49 8.39
CA LEU A 54 -4.73 -9.71 7.77
C LEU A 54 -4.95 -9.66 6.26
N SER A 55 -3.93 -10.05 5.53
CA SER A 55 -4.00 -10.34 4.11
C SER A 55 -3.49 -11.76 3.90
N THR A 56 -4.27 -12.56 3.20
CA THR A 56 -3.95 -13.92 2.81
C THR A 56 -3.98 -14.04 1.30
N ASN A 57 -3.38 -15.09 0.75
CA ASN A 57 -3.34 -15.36 -0.68
C ASN A 57 -2.73 -14.23 -1.53
N GLU A 58 -1.92 -13.37 -0.92
CA GLU A 58 -1.32 -12.20 -1.59
C GLU A 58 -0.36 -12.58 -2.72
N THR A 59 0.16 -13.82 -2.69
CA THR A 59 0.99 -14.36 -3.77
C THR A 59 0.18 -14.87 -4.97
N GLY A 60 -1.13 -15.06 -4.79
CA GLY A 60 -2.01 -15.55 -5.84
C GLY A 60 -2.10 -14.60 -7.06
N LYS A 61 -2.27 -15.18 -8.25
CA LYS A 61 -2.37 -14.44 -9.52
C LYS A 61 -3.51 -13.41 -9.56
N SER A 62 -4.57 -13.63 -8.78
CA SER A 62 -5.74 -12.74 -8.69
C SER A 62 -5.52 -11.50 -7.83
N GLY A 63 -4.39 -11.41 -7.13
CA GLY A 63 -4.00 -10.22 -6.36
C GLY A 63 -4.30 -10.25 -4.86
N GLY A 64 -4.86 -11.37 -4.32
CA GLY A 64 -5.02 -11.58 -2.87
C GLY A 64 -6.26 -10.93 -2.24
N ASP A 65 -6.30 -10.97 -0.90
CA ASP A 65 -7.50 -10.64 -0.10
C ASP A 65 -7.39 -9.30 0.65
N ALA A 66 -6.30 -8.57 0.48
CA ALA A 66 -6.13 -7.27 1.12
C ALA A 66 -7.19 -6.27 0.64
N ALA A 67 -7.90 -5.63 1.58
CA ALA A 67 -8.91 -4.62 1.28
C ALA A 67 -8.28 -3.35 0.67
N ALA A 68 -7.11 -2.95 1.19
CA ALA A 68 -6.35 -1.81 0.68
C ALA A 68 -5.15 -2.32 -0.12
N ARG A 69 -5.26 -2.32 -1.44
CA ARG A 69 -4.19 -2.73 -2.36
C ARG A 69 -4.14 -1.84 -3.59
N TYR A 70 -2.94 -1.69 -4.11
CA TYR A 70 -2.68 -1.01 -5.38
C TYR A 70 -1.88 -1.95 -6.28
N ILE A 71 -2.31 -2.11 -7.53
CA ILE A 71 -1.62 -2.90 -8.53
C ILE A 71 -1.33 -2.00 -9.72
N THR A 72 -0.08 -1.92 -10.13
CA THR A 72 0.31 -1.15 -11.32
C THR A 72 -0.21 -1.82 -12.58
N ARG A 73 -0.27 -1.06 -13.65
CA ARG A 73 -0.36 -1.66 -14.97
C ARG A 73 0.90 -2.50 -15.25
N ARG A 74 0.76 -3.47 -16.13
CA ARG A 74 1.87 -4.21 -16.69
C ARG A 74 2.80 -3.24 -17.45
N VAL A 75 4.08 -3.31 -17.14
CA VAL A 75 5.15 -2.58 -17.84
C VAL A 75 5.92 -3.58 -18.65
N THR A 76 6.05 -3.34 -19.95
CA THR A 76 6.90 -4.13 -20.85
C THR A 76 8.05 -3.25 -21.32
N LEU A 77 9.26 -3.72 -21.15
CA LEU A 77 10.48 -3.04 -21.64
C LEU A 77 10.50 -3.02 -23.15
N THR A 78 11.29 -2.12 -23.71
CA THR A 78 11.50 -2.07 -25.15
C THR A 78 12.01 -3.42 -25.69
N GLU A 79 11.67 -3.74 -26.91
CA GLU A 79 12.10 -4.96 -27.58
C GLU A 79 13.63 -5.16 -27.45
N ASN A 80 14.04 -6.38 -27.17
CA ASN A 80 15.43 -6.78 -26.90
C ASN A 80 16.06 -6.19 -25.62
N GLN A 81 15.25 -5.57 -24.73
CA GLN A 81 15.71 -5.15 -23.42
C GLN A 81 15.26 -6.17 -22.35
N THR A 82 16.20 -6.59 -21.53
CA THR A 82 15.96 -7.48 -20.38
C THR A 82 16.49 -6.81 -19.13
N ALA A 83 15.71 -6.83 -18.09
CA ALA A 83 16.15 -6.42 -16.75
C ALA A 83 16.47 -7.66 -15.91
N GLU A 84 17.43 -7.54 -15.03
CA GLU A 84 17.98 -8.62 -14.21
C GLU A 84 17.67 -8.42 -12.73
N ASP A 85 17.33 -7.19 -12.33
CA ASP A 85 16.92 -6.85 -10.96
C ASP A 85 15.80 -5.81 -10.97
N LEU A 86 15.08 -5.72 -9.86
CA LEU A 86 14.00 -4.77 -9.66
C LEU A 86 14.06 -4.18 -8.26
N LYS A 87 14.05 -2.87 -8.20
CA LYS A 87 13.95 -2.11 -6.94
C LYS A 87 12.71 -1.24 -6.95
N VAL A 88 12.07 -1.15 -5.78
CA VAL A 88 10.91 -0.28 -5.57
C VAL A 88 11.18 0.63 -4.39
N PHE A 89 11.01 1.92 -4.60
CA PHE A 89 11.10 2.95 -3.57
C PHE A 89 9.72 3.51 -3.30
N LEU A 90 9.35 3.56 -2.04
CA LEU A 90 8.09 4.14 -1.59
C LEU A 90 8.37 5.26 -0.60
N THR A 91 7.87 6.45 -0.87
CA THR A 91 7.78 7.51 0.13
C THR A 91 6.44 7.39 0.82
N ALA A 92 6.44 6.92 2.07
CA ALA A 92 5.23 6.55 2.76
C ALA A 92 5.18 7.03 4.21
N TYR A 93 3.97 7.36 4.65
CA TYR A 93 3.62 7.49 6.06
C TYR A 93 3.17 6.11 6.56
N LYS A 94 3.98 5.52 7.43
CA LYS A 94 3.76 4.17 7.99
C LYS A 94 3.84 4.24 9.51
N PRO A 95 2.78 4.66 10.22
CA PRO A 95 2.78 4.69 11.67
C PRO A 95 2.79 3.28 12.27
N SER A 96 3.13 3.16 13.54
CA SER A 96 3.01 1.90 14.29
C SER A 96 1.57 1.37 14.18
N GLN A 97 1.36 0.06 14.18
CA GLN A 97 0.10 -0.64 13.92
C GLN A 97 -0.28 -0.76 12.42
N THR A 98 0.51 -0.19 11.52
CA THR A 98 0.30 -0.33 10.08
C THR A 98 1.46 -1.09 9.43
N ASN A 99 1.20 -1.67 8.27
CA ASN A 99 2.22 -2.32 7.46
C ASN A 99 2.00 -2.02 5.97
N ILE A 100 3.12 -1.96 5.24
CA ILE A 100 3.14 -1.85 3.78
C ILE A 100 4.00 -3.00 3.27
N ARG A 101 3.44 -3.84 2.40
CA ARG A 101 4.11 -4.96 1.76
C ARG A 101 4.11 -4.76 0.26
N VAL A 102 5.24 -5.03 -0.37
CA VAL A 102 5.42 -4.85 -1.82
C VAL A 102 5.66 -6.21 -2.46
N TYR A 103 5.01 -6.41 -3.59
CA TYR A 103 5.11 -7.64 -4.37
C TYR A 103 5.43 -7.29 -5.81
N TYR A 104 6.12 -8.18 -6.49
CA TYR A 104 6.36 -8.09 -7.91
C TYR A 104 5.81 -9.33 -8.63
N LYS A 105 5.55 -9.16 -9.91
CA LYS A 105 5.22 -10.21 -10.88
C LYS A 105 6.06 -9.93 -12.11
N ILE A 106 6.73 -10.93 -12.66
CA ILE A 106 7.65 -10.79 -13.79
C ILE A 106 7.39 -11.87 -14.84
N LEU A 107 7.79 -11.57 -16.06
CA LEU A 107 7.80 -12.51 -17.19
C LEU A 107 9.02 -12.23 -18.07
N ASN A 108 9.70 -13.28 -18.49
CA ASN A 108 10.75 -13.24 -19.49
C ASN A 108 10.14 -13.31 -20.90
N ALA A 109 10.78 -12.67 -21.88
CA ALA A 109 10.29 -12.60 -23.27
C ALA A 109 10.11 -13.97 -23.94
N ILE A 110 10.91 -14.96 -23.54
CA ILE A 110 10.89 -16.33 -24.12
C ILE A 110 10.08 -17.33 -23.29
N ASP A 111 9.53 -16.91 -22.15
CA ASP A 111 8.63 -17.75 -21.36
C ASP A 111 7.26 -17.86 -22.06
N PRO A 112 6.80 -19.09 -22.38
CA PRO A 112 5.53 -19.28 -23.09
C PRO A 112 4.29 -19.05 -22.21
N ASP A 113 4.44 -18.90 -20.90
CA ASP A 113 3.31 -18.67 -19.99
C ASP A 113 2.72 -17.27 -20.16
N ASP A 114 1.44 -17.12 -19.85
CA ASP A 114 0.81 -15.82 -19.78
C ASP A 114 1.25 -15.05 -18.54
N PHE A 115 1.49 -13.75 -18.69
CA PHE A 115 1.81 -12.85 -17.59
C PHE A 115 0.73 -12.85 -16.49
N ASP A 116 -0.53 -12.96 -16.88
CA ASP A 116 -1.65 -12.92 -15.95
C ASP A 116 -1.73 -14.18 -15.08
N ASP A 117 -1.16 -15.30 -15.55
CA ASP A 117 -1.08 -16.54 -14.81
C ASP A 117 0.09 -16.62 -13.81
N LYS A 118 1.04 -15.69 -13.91
CA LYS A 118 2.15 -15.62 -12.94
C LYS A 118 1.68 -15.21 -11.55
N SER A 119 2.29 -15.79 -10.54
CA SER A 119 2.09 -15.45 -9.14
C SER A 119 2.86 -14.19 -8.76
N TYR A 120 2.36 -13.47 -7.75
CA TYR A 120 3.09 -12.40 -7.11
C TYR A 120 4.12 -12.95 -6.12
N VAL A 121 5.28 -12.32 -6.07
CA VAL A 121 6.35 -12.66 -5.12
C VAL A 121 6.60 -11.46 -4.22
N GLU A 122 6.72 -11.67 -2.92
CA GLU A 122 6.96 -10.59 -1.96
C GLU A 122 8.39 -10.08 -2.07
N MET A 123 8.56 -8.78 -2.05
CA MET A 123 9.87 -8.11 -1.97
C MET A 123 10.30 -7.95 -0.52
N THR A 124 11.60 -7.90 -0.31
CA THR A 124 12.19 -7.64 1.01
C THR A 124 12.42 -6.15 1.19
N GLN A 125 11.95 -5.59 2.30
CA GLN A 125 12.29 -4.22 2.68
C GLN A 125 13.78 -4.14 3.05
N ASN A 126 14.53 -3.30 2.36
CA ASN A 126 15.99 -3.20 2.50
C ASN A 126 16.41 -2.04 3.42
N THR A 127 15.74 -0.89 3.33
CA THR A 127 16.07 0.29 4.15
C THR A 127 14.97 0.62 5.14
N ASN A 128 15.33 1.31 6.23
CA ASN A 128 14.40 1.75 7.28
C ASN A 128 13.52 0.61 7.84
N THR A 129 14.06 -0.62 7.91
CA THR A 129 13.38 -1.77 8.48
C THR A 129 13.05 -1.50 9.95
N GLY A 130 11.77 -1.65 10.32
CA GLY A 130 11.28 -1.36 11.68
C GLY A 130 11.12 0.12 12.01
N VAL A 131 11.50 1.05 11.11
CA VAL A 131 11.26 2.48 11.30
C VAL A 131 9.81 2.80 10.96
N ASN A 132 9.15 3.54 11.84
CA ASN A 132 7.76 3.97 11.66
C ASN A 132 7.64 5.49 11.69
N SER A 133 6.70 6.02 10.94
CA SER A 133 6.33 7.42 11.01
C SER A 133 5.70 7.77 12.36
N VAL A 134 5.88 9.00 12.80
CA VAL A 134 5.25 9.52 14.03
C VAL A 134 3.75 9.62 13.83
N LYS A 135 2.96 8.92 14.66
CA LYS A 135 1.52 8.74 14.49
C LYS A 135 0.72 10.03 14.31
N ASP A 136 1.07 11.07 15.04
CA ASP A 136 0.33 12.34 15.05
C ASP A 136 0.93 13.39 14.10
N LYS A 137 1.92 13.00 13.29
CA LYS A 137 2.59 13.84 12.31
C LYS A 137 2.33 13.31 10.90
N LEU A 138 1.21 13.72 10.30
CA LEU A 138 0.74 13.22 9.01
C LEU A 138 1.64 13.56 7.81
N ASP A 139 2.63 14.42 7.99
CA ASP A 139 3.65 14.80 7.00
C ASP A 139 4.98 14.06 7.17
N ASP A 140 5.06 13.14 8.16
CA ASP A 140 6.25 12.34 8.43
C ASP A 140 6.38 11.16 7.45
N PHE A 141 6.65 11.48 6.20
CA PHE A 141 6.88 10.51 5.14
C PHE A 141 8.34 10.05 5.14
N ILE A 142 8.54 8.74 5.11
CA ILE A 142 9.85 8.08 5.12
C ILE A 142 10.00 7.33 3.79
N GLU A 143 11.18 7.34 3.20
CA GLU A 143 11.49 6.53 2.03
C GLU A 143 11.88 5.11 2.45
N TYR A 144 11.21 4.12 1.89
CA TYR A 144 11.47 2.69 2.06
C TYR A 144 11.90 2.09 0.73
N GLU A 145 13.01 1.36 0.72
CA GLU A 145 13.47 0.57 -0.43
C GLU A 145 13.06 -0.88 -0.25
N TYR A 146 12.54 -1.46 -1.32
CA TYR A 146 12.21 -2.88 -1.43
C TYR A 146 12.99 -3.49 -2.58
N THR A 147 13.54 -4.69 -2.35
CA THR A 147 14.36 -5.43 -3.30
C THR A 147 13.86 -6.86 -3.45
N ILE A 148 14.21 -7.50 -4.55
CA ILE A 148 13.98 -8.93 -4.73
C ILE A 148 14.83 -9.69 -3.70
N ALA A 149 14.21 -10.64 -3.01
CA ALA A 149 14.89 -11.49 -2.03
C ALA A 149 16.03 -12.28 -2.69
N SER A 150 17.17 -12.40 -1.99
CA SER A 150 18.35 -13.14 -2.48
C SER A 150 18.05 -14.59 -2.86
N ALA A 151 17.05 -15.22 -2.22
CA ALA A 151 16.61 -16.56 -2.56
C ALA A 151 16.02 -16.70 -3.97
N ASN A 152 15.60 -15.58 -4.58
CA ASN A 152 15.05 -15.52 -5.93
C ASN A 152 16.08 -14.97 -6.95
N LYS A 153 17.36 -15.04 -6.62
CA LYS A 153 18.47 -14.55 -7.46
C LYS A 153 19.56 -15.61 -7.62
N THR A 154 20.31 -15.50 -8.72
CA THR A 154 21.52 -16.31 -8.96
C THR A 154 22.66 -15.79 -8.09
N GLY A 155 23.00 -16.50 -7.00
CA GLY A 155 24.06 -16.07 -6.09
C GLY A 155 23.75 -14.75 -5.35
N THR A 156 24.78 -14.16 -4.71
CA THR A 156 24.63 -12.89 -3.97
C THR A 156 24.65 -11.71 -4.93
N GLY A 157 23.51 -11.04 -5.10
CA GLY A 157 23.36 -9.87 -5.96
C GLY A 157 23.25 -10.16 -7.44
N GLY A 158 23.00 -11.43 -7.82
CA GLY A 158 22.85 -11.85 -9.20
C GLY A 158 21.46 -11.57 -9.78
N GLU A 159 21.26 -12.12 -10.98
CA GLU A 159 20.03 -11.96 -11.75
C GLU A 159 18.83 -12.62 -11.07
N VAL A 160 17.67 -12.02 -11.19
CA VAL A 160 16.42 -12.63 -10.71
C VAL A 160 16.11 -13.89 -11.51
N THR A 161 15.70 -14.94 -10.80
CA THR A 161 15.31 -16.22 -11.37
C THR A 161 13.91 -16.61 -10.92
N TYR A 162 13.19 -17.29 -11.82
CA TYR A 162 11.90 -17.90 -11.51
C TYR A 162 11.66 -19.12 -12.40
N SER A 163 10.75 -19.99 -12.01
CA SER A 163 10.32 -21.13 -12.82
C SER A 163 8.92 -20.91 -13.36
N ASN A 164 8.68 -21.34 -14.60
CA ASN A 164 7.36 -21.33 -15.21
C ASN A 164 6.50 -22.54 -14.75
N ALA A 165 5.26 -22.61 -15.23
CA ALA A 165 4.35 -23.70 -14.89
C ALA A 165 4.86 -25.09 -15.32
N ALA A 166 5.66 -25.18 -16.38
CA ALA A 166 6.29 -26.41 -16.84
C ALA A 166 7.59 -26.78 -16.08
N GLY A 167 8.03 -25.94 -15.14
CA GLY A 167 9.24 -26.14 -14.34
C GLY A 167 10.53 -25.65 -15.03
N ALA A 168 10.45 -25.00 -16.21
CA ALA A 168 11.61 -24.38 -16.83
C ALA A 168 12.02 -23.12 -16.09
N THR A 169 13.31 -22.93 -15.85
CA THR A 169 13.86 -21.77 -15.14
C THR A 169 14.29 -20.69 -16.12
N PHE A 170 13.93 -19.48 -15.81
CA PHE A 170 14.27 -18.26 -16.57
C PHE A 170 15.05 -17.29 -15.67
N THR A 171 15.98 -16.56 -16.26
CA THR A 171 16.71 -15.46 -15.64
C THR A 171 16.32 -14.15 -16.29
N GLY A 172 16.21 -13.09 -15.46
CA GLY A 172 15.78 -11.78 -15.91
C GLY A 172 14.33 -11.75 -16.40
N PHE A 173 13.88 -10.57 -16.80
CA PHE A 173 12.51 -10.32 -17.27
C PHE A 173 12.47 -9.15 -18.24
N ASN A 174 11.47 -9.11 -19.09
CA ASN A 174 11.14 -7.94 -19.90
C ASN A 174 9.80 -7.32 -19.55
N THR A 175 8.99 -8.01 -18.75
CA THR A 175 7.65 -7.55 -18.35
C THR A 175 7.50 -7.70 -16.85
N PHE A 176 6.93 -6.66 -16.21
CA PHE A 176 6.68 -6.69 -14.76
C PHE A 176 5.44 -5.90 -14.34
N ALA A 177 4.96 -6.18 -13.16
CA ALA A 177 3.99 -5.35 -12.43
C ALA A 177 4.33 -5.36 -10.94
N ILE A 178 3.99 -4.28 -10.27
CA ILE A 178 4.15 -4.11 -8.83
C ILE A 178 2.77 -4.13 -8.17
N LYS A 179 2.69 -4.81 -7.03
CA LYS A 179 1.54 -4.76 -6.15
C LYS A 179 1.98 -4.26 -4.78
N ILE A 180 1.22 -3.32 -4.23
CA ILE A 180 1.40 -2.79 -2.88
C ILE A 180 0.17 -3.15 -2.06
N VAL A 181 0.41 -3.72 -0.90
CA VAL A 181 -0.62 -4.10 0.08
C VAL A 181 -0.43 -3.26 1.33
N MET A 182 -1.50 -2.65 1.79
CA MET A 182 -1.54 -1.84 3.00
C MET A 182 -2.44 -2.51 4.04
N ASN A 183 -1.90 -2.68 5.25
CA ASN A 183 -2.61 -3.30 6.36
C ASN A 183 -2.61 -2.39 7.59
N SER A 184 -3.62 -2.51 8.43
CA SER A 184 -3.67 -1.86 9.72
C SER A 184 -4.43 -2.72 10.74
N THR A 185 -4.03 -2.64 12.00
CA THR A 185 -4.77 -3.25 13.11
C THR A 185 -6.01 -2.45 13.51
N THR A 186 -6.17 -1.26 12.94
CA THR A 186 -7.29 -0.35 13.18
C THR A 186 -7.67 0.38 11.89
N ASP A 187 -8.95 0.63 11.70
CA ASP A 187 -9.49 1.38 10.58
C ASP A 187 -9.35 2.91 10.72
N VAL A 188 -8.84 3.38 11.86
CA VAL A 188 -8.62 4.79 12.15
C VAL A 188 -7.21 5.24 11.74
N VAL A 189 -6.20 4.39 11.97
CA VAL A 189 -4.80 4.67 11.65
C VAL A 189 -4.41 3.88 10.42
N VAL A 190 -4.17 4.57 9.32
CA VAL A 190 -3.86 3.94 8.02
C VAL A 190 -2.53 4.43 7.48
N PRO A 191 -1.79 3.58 6.77
CA PRO A 191 -0.60 4.00 6.05
C PRO A 191 -1.02 4.82 4.83
N GLN A 192 -0.13 5.69 4.38
CA GLN A 192 -0.33 6.50 3.18
C GLN A 192 0.91 6.43 2.30
N ILE A 193 0.73 6.33 1.00
CA ILE A 193 1.82 6.35 0.03
C ILE A 193 1.73 7.66 -0.74
N ARG A 194 2.82 8.41 -0.74
CA ARG A 194 2.94 9.69 -1.41
C ARG A 194 3.57 9.55 -2.79
N ASP A 195 4.57 8.68 -2.90
CA ASP A 195 5.33 8.49 -4.13
C ASP A 195 5.79 7.04 -4.26
N MET A 196 5.90 6.56 -5.51
CA MET A 196 6.42 5.25 -5.84
C MET A 196 7.34 5.35 -7.06
N ARG A 197 8.53 4.78 -6.95
CA ARG A 197 9.47 4.59 -8.07
C ARG A 197 9.82 3.12 -8.17
N ALA A 198 9.67 2.55 -9.36
CA ALA A 198 10.13 1.22 -9.68
C ALA A 198 11.26 1.32 -10.70
N ILE A 199 12.38 0.67 -10.43
CA ILE A 199 13.58 0.73 -11.25
C ILE A 199 13.95 -0.70 -11.63
N ALA A 200 13.81 -1.01 -12.92
CA ALA A 200 14.31 -2.23 -13.51
C ALA A 200 15.79 -2.02 -13.89
N LEU A 201 16.65 -2.90 -13.42
CA LEU A 201 18.10 -2.78 -13.52
C LEU A 201 18.67 -3.91 -14.37
N GLN A 202 19.71 -3.62 -15.10
CA GLN A 202 20.65 -4.60 -15.66
C GLN A 202 21.85 -4.66 -14.68
N VAL A 203 22.24 -5.85 -14.27
CA VAL A 203 23.27 -6.09 -13.23
C VAL A 203 24.58 -6.52 -13.91
#